data_a1a7f99aab3d220c73de6aca13bf35cb
#
_entry.id   a1a7f99aab3d220c73de6aca13bf35cb
#
_cell.length_a   1.000
_cell.length_b   1.000
_cell.length_c   1.000
_cell.angle_alpha   90.00
_cell.angle_beta   90.00
_cell.angle_gamma   90.00
#
_symmetry.space_group_name_H-M   'P 1'
#
loop_
_entity.id
_entity.type
_entity.pdbx_description
1 polymer ?
#
loop_
_entity_poly.entity_id
_entity_poly.type
_entity_poly.pdbx_seq_one_letter_code
_entity_poly.pdbx_strand_id
1 'polypeptide(L)'
;MKLVLATTANSRCFHLLDNLKDEGVTVVEAFDDETLRAEIADADGIYGWPPAAVLPHAPRLRWIQTSSAGVEHLWSSPELRERDIIITNTRGAHAPNIAEHAFALLLAFSRGLLFAREAQAARRWEAAGVRAVSWELAG
;
A
#
# COMPACT_ATOMS: atom_id res chain seq x y z
N MET A 1 13.37 18.13 -11.35
CA MET A 1 12.15 17.84 -10.57
C MET A 1 12.58 17.29 -9.22
N LYS A 2 11.97 17.79 -8.12
CA LYS A 2 12.22 17.26 -6.76
C LYS A 2 11.04 16.38 -6.34
N LEU A 3 11.31 15.10 -6.03
CA LEU A 3 10.37 14.12 -5.54
C LEU A 3 10.68 13.82 -4.06
N VAL A 4 9.71 14.05 -3.19
CA VAL A 4 9.82 13.75 -1.76
C VAL A 4 9.10 12.42 -1.47
N LEU A 5 9.79 11.50 -0.81
CA LEU A 5 9.24 10.21 -0.37
C LEU A 5 8.70 10.35 1.05
N ALA A 6 7.39 10.61 1.16
CA ALA A 6 6.67 10.80 2.43
C ALA A 6 6.00 9.47 2.87
N THR A 7 6.81 8.50 3.29
CA THR A 7 6.34 7.18 3.70
C THR A 7 7.25 6.59 4.78
N THR A 8 7.09 5.34 5.16
CA THR A 8 7.93 4.71 6.18
C THR A 8 9.26 4.22 5.62
N ALA A 9 10.33 4.30 6.40
CA ALA A 9 11.70 3.90 6.05
C ALA A 9 11.85 2.42 5.59
N ASN A 10 10.85 1.57 5.84
CA ASN A 10 10.87 0.15 5.48
C ASN A 10 10.31 -0.17 4.09
N SER A 11 10.07 0.81 3.24
CA SER A 11 9.59 0.54 1.89
C SER A 11 10.73 -0.04 1.05
N ARG A 12 10.64 -1.34 0.77
CA ARG A 12 11.66 -2.12 0.04
C ARG A 12 11.85 -1.71 -1.41
N CYS A 13 11.05 -0.77 -1.91
CA CYS A 13 11.00 -0.41 -3.33
C CYS A 13 11.82 0.84 -3.67
N PHE A 14 12.40 1.53 -2.70
CA PHE A 14 13.06 2.83 -2.95
C PHE A 14 14.32 2.71 -3.79
N HIS A 15 15.06 1.59 -3.72
CA HIS A 15 16.19 1.34 -4.60
C HIS A 15 15.80 1.37 -6.09
N LEU A 16 14.55 1.11 -6.43
CA LEU A 16 14.05 1.18 -7.81
C LEU A 16 13.94 2.64 -8.31
N LEU A 17 13.95 3.61 -7.40
CA LEU A 17 13.90 5.03 -7.72
C LEU A 17 15.29 5.64 -7.97
N ASP A 18 16.36 4.89 -7.72
CA ASP A 18 17.73 5.37 -7.95
C ASP A 18 17.97 5.72 -9.43
N ASN A 19 17.33 5.00 -10.35
CA ASN A 19 17.41 5.27 -11.79
C ASN A 19 16.81 6.65 -12.16
N LEU A 20 15.93 7.22 -11.33
CA LEU A 20 15.34 8.53 -11.58
C LEU A 20 16.36 9.68 -11.47
N LYS A 21 17.46 9.45 -10.77
CA LYS A 21 18.56 10.42 -10.66
C LYS A 21 19.18 10.71 -12.03
N ASP A 22 19.28 9.68 -12.86
CA ASP A 22 19.82 9.77 -14.22
C ASP A 22 18.88 10.55 -15.15
N GLU A 23 17.59 10.62 -14.81
CA GLU A 23 16.54 11.38 -15.49
C GLU A 23 16.41 12.82 -14.98
N GLY A 24 17.34 13.30 -14.15
CA GLY A 24 17.32 14.65 -13.59
C GLY A 24 16.28 14.86 -12.49
N VAL A 25 15.86 13.76 -11.81
CA VAL A 25 14.96 13.80 -10.66
C VAL A 25 15.78 13.74 -9.37
N THR A 26 15.63 14.74 -8.52
CA THR A 26 16.17 14.71 -7.15
C THR A 26 15.18 13.98 -6.26
N VAL A 27 15.57 12.83 -5.70
CA VAL A 27 14.75 12.05 -4.78
C VAL A 27 15.22 12.32 -3.36
N VAL A 28 14.31 12.73 -2.47
CA VAL A 28 14.57 13.02 -1.06
C VAL A 28 13.69 12.17 -0.18
N GLU A 29 14.28 11.46 0.76
CA GLU A 29 13.58 10.65 1.74
C GLU A 29 13.17 11.53 2.93
N ALA A 30 11.88 11.54 3.26
CA ALA A 30 11.30 12.28 4.37
C ALA A 30 10.37 11.36 5.17
N PHE A 31 10.97 10.56 6.08
CA PHE A 31 10.27 9.52 6.82
C PHE A 31 9.74 10.01 8.19
N ASP A 32 9.99 11.26 8.53
CA ASP A 32 9.49 11.92 9.71
C ASP A 32 8.94 13.31 9.37
N ASP A 33 8.15 13.85 10.29
CA ASP A 33 7.46 15.14 10.09
C ASP A 33 8.41 16.33 9.99
N GLU A 34 9.55 16.30 10.65
CA GLU A 34 10.53 17.39 10.63
C GLU A 34 11.19 17.48 9.25
N THR A 35 11.72 16.35 8.77
CA THR A 35 12.32 16.25 7.45
C THR A 35 11.29 16.58 6.36
N LEU A 36 10.06 16.08 6.49
CA LEU A 36 9.02 16.35 5.51
C LEU A 36 8.70 17.87 5.44
N ARG A 37 8.61 18.55 6.57
CA ARG A 37 8.37 20.00 6.60
C ARG A 37 9.51 20.81 6.01
N ALA A 38 10.75 20.35 6.20
CA ALA A 38 11.92 21.01 5.65
C ALA A 38 11.99 20.88 4.12
N GLU A 39 11.61 19.70 3.61
CA GLU A 39 11.82 19.32 2.20
C GLU A 39 10.63 19.59 1.28
N ILE A 40 9.44 19.90 1.87
CA ILE A 40 8.20 20.03 1.10
C ILE A 40 8.08 21.35 0.33
N ALA A 41 8.74 22.42 0.81
CA ALA A 41 8.53 23.78 0.31
C ALA A 41 8.89 23.94 -1.17
N ASP A 42 9.87 23.20 -1.67
CA ASP A 42 10.32 23.20 -3.05
C ASP A 42 10.06 21.88 -3.80
N ALA A 43 9.27 20.99 -3.20
CA ALA A 43 8.88 19.72 -3.80
C ALA A 43 7.95 19.93 -5.01
N ASP A 44 8.27 19.28 -6.13
CA ASP A 44 7.41 19.22 -7.31
C ASP A 44 6.46 18.03 -7.27
N GLY A 45 6.86 16.94 -6.59
CA GLY A 45 6.07 15.71 -6.41
C GLY A 45 6.27 15.10 -5.04
N ILE A 46 5.26 14.32 -4.60
CA ILE A 46 5.30 13.51 -3.38
C ILE A 46 4.90 12.07 -3.72
N TYR A 47 5.66 11.12 -3.22
CA TYR A 47 5.28 9.72 -3.17
C TYR A 47 4.95 9.32 -1.73
N GLY A 48 3.78 8.75 -1.49
CA GLY A 48 3.40 8.20 -0.20
C GLY A 48 2.09 8.78 0.36
N TRP A 49 2.12 9.07 1.67
CA TRP A 49 0.95 9.51 2.44
C TRP A 49 1.24 10.85 3.14
N PRO A 50 1.29 11.95 2.41
CA PRO A 50 1.55 13.23 3.05
C PRO A 50 0.39 13.59 3.98
N PRO A 51 0.67 14.00 5.24
CA PRO A 51 -0.36 14.56 6.10
C PRO A 51 -0.99 15.79 5.44
N ALA A 52 -2.32 15.95 5.52
CA ALA A 52 -3.00 17.10 4.94
C ALA A 52 -2.42 18.45 5.42
N ALA A 53 -1.95 18.48 6.68
CA ALA A 53 -1.36 19.67 7.28
C ALA A 53 -0.05 20.16 6.64
N VAL A 54 0.63 19.36 5.81
CA VAL A 54 1.85 19.82 5.13
C VAL A 54 1.58 20.41 3.75
N LEU A 55 0.43 20.14 3.16
CA LEU A 55 0.08 20.58 1.81
C LEU A 55 0.04 22.11 1.64
N PRO A 56 -0.40 22.92 2.62
CA PRO A 56 -0.30 24.37 2.56
C PRO A 56 1.14 24.88 2.43
N HIS A 57 2.12 24.10 2.90
CA HIS A 57 3.54 24.46 2.87
C HIS A 57 4.27 23.98 1.62
N ALA A 58 3.55 23.40 0.66
CA ALA A 58 4.08 22.86 -0.60
C ALA A 58 3.63 23.67 -1.82
N PRO A 59 4.04 24.94 -1.99
CA PRO A 59 3.52 25.82 -3.04
C PRO A 59 3.86 25.35 -4.46
N ARG A 60 4.94 24.58 -4.64
CA ARG A 60 5.38 24.06 -5.93
C ARG A 60 4.82 22.71 -6.29
N LEU A 61 4.12 22.05 -5.35
CA LEU A 61 3.60 20.70 -5.52
C LEU A 61 2.59 20.65 -6.68
N ARG A 62 2.83 19.74 -7.63
CA ARG A 62 1.99 19.50 -8.80
C ARG A 62 1.57 18.04 -8.96
N TRP A 63 2.18 17.12 -8.22
CA TRP A 63 1.90 15.69 -8.34
C TRP A 63 2.00 14.97 -7.01
N ILE A 64 1.03 14.10 -6.73
CA ILE A 64 1.04 13.16 -5.61
C ILE A 64 0.81 11.75 -6.17
N GLN A 65 1.74 10.85 -5.91
CA GLN A 65 1.56 9.41 -6.11
C GLN A 65 1.30 8.76 -4.76
N THR A 66 0.09 8.23 -4.53
CA THR A 66 -0.17 7.47 -3.31
C THR A 66 0.34 6.03 -3.44
N SER A 67 0.83 5.47 -2.34
CA SER A 67 1.24 4.05 -2.26
C SER A 67 0.05 3.10 -2.05
N SER A 68 -1.17 3.61 -2.04
CA SER A 68 -2.42 2.86 -1.90
C SER A 68 -3.29 2.99 -3.13
N ALA A 69 -4.31 2.13 -3.22
CA ALA A 69 -5.35 2.25 -4.23
C ALA A 69 -6.39 3.33 -3.87
N GLY A 70 -6.62 3.59 -2.58
CA GLY A 70 -7.52 4.62 -2.08
C GLY A 70 -6.83 5.98 -2.00
N VAL A 71 -7.60 7.05 -2.12
CA VAL A 71 -7.16 8.46 -2.03
C VAL A 71 -8.02 9.26 -1.04
N GLU A 72 -8.85 8.59 -0.27
CA GLU A 72 -9.86 9.20 0.62
C GLU A 72 -9.24 10.13 1.65
N HIS A 73 -8.05 9.78 2.14
CA HIS A 73 -7.30 10.56 3.12
C HIS A 73 -6.87 11.93 2.58
N LEU A 74 -6.71 12.06 1.25
CA LEU A 74 -6.37 13.34 0.61
C LEU A 74 -7.60 14.21 0.35
N TRP A 75 -8.78 13.60 0.26
CA TRP A 75 -10.01 14.29 -0.14
C TRP A 75 -10.48 15.35 0.86
N SER A 76 -10.09 15.22 2.12
CA SER A 76 -10.41 16.18 3.16
C SER A 76 -9.58 17.47 3.09
N SER A 77 -8.51 17.50 2.27
CA SER A 77 -7.66 18.68 2.14
C SER A 77 -8.27 19.72 1.21
N PRO A 78 -8.56 20.93 1.68
CA PRO A 78 -9.03 22.02 0.84
C PRO A 78 -8.04 22.34 -0.29
N GLU A 79 -6.74 22.29 -0.01
CA GLU A 79 -5.67 22.63 -0.95
C GLU A 79 -5.72 21.76 -2.22
N LEU A 80 -6.12 20.49 -2.08
CA LEU A 80 -6.23 19.59 -3.23
C LEU A 80 -7.46 19.88 -4.11
N ARG A 81 -8.44 20.60 -3.58
CA ARG A 81 -9.63 21.01 -4.34
C ARG A 81 -9.43 22.34 -5.08
N GLU A 82 -8.59 23.18 -4.53
CA GLU A 82 -8.36 24.56 -5.01
C GLU A 82 -7.15 24.68 -5.93
N ARG A 83 -6.27 23.69 -5.91
CA ARG A 83 -5.03 23.66 -6.69
C ARG A 83 -5.09 22.57 -7.75
N ASP A 84 -4.48 22.83 -8.89
CA ASP A 84 -4.31 21.85 -9.98
C ASP A 84 -3.16 20.89 -9.66
N ILE A 85 -3.43 19.95 -8.73
CA ILE A 85 -2.51 18.88 -8.32
C ILE A 85 -2.98 17.57 -8.91
N ILE A 86 -2.13 16.92 -9.69
CA ILE A 86 -2.39 15.59 -10.25
C ILE A 86 -2.23 14.56 -9.13
N ILE A 87 -3.25 13.73 -8.91
CA ILE A 87 -3.19 12.62 -7.96
C ILE A 87 -3.25 11.31 -8.73
N THR A 88 -2.25 10.47 -8.52
CA THR A 88 -2.16 9.11 -9.04
C THR A 88 -2.09 8.11 -7.91
N ASN A 89 -2.52 6.86 -8.16
CA ASN A 89 -2.58 5.81 -7.15
C ASN A 89 -2.10 4.46 -7.68
N THR A 90 -2.01 3.47 -6.80
CA THR A 90 -1.57 2.10 -7.14
C THR A 90 -2.74 1.15 -7.42
N ARG A 91 -3.87 1.67 -7.92
CA ARG A 91 -5.04 0.84 -8.24
C ARG A 91 -4.67 -0.32 -9.16
N GLY A 92 -5.08 -1.52 -8.76
CA GLY A 92 -4.82 -2.76 -9.51
C GLY A 92 -3.53 -3.48 -9.12
N ALA A 93 -2.53 -2.80 -8.56
CA ALA A 93 -1.24 -3.39 -8.19
C ALA A 93 -1.36 -4.54 -7.17
N HIS A 94 -2.30 -4.42 -6.24
CA HIS A 94 -2.52 -5.43 -5.19
C HIS A 94 -3.60 -6.47 -5.53
N ALA A 95 -4.30 -6.33 -6.65
CA ALA A 95 -5.42 -7.18 -7.00
C ALA A 95 -5.09 -8.68 -7.05
N PRO A 96 -3.97 -9.12 -7.67
CA PRO A 96 -3.59 -10.54 -7.66
C PRO A 96 -3.38 -11.06 -6.24
N ASN A 97 -2.59 -10.38 -5.42
CA ASN A 97 -2.26 -10.80 -4.05
C ASN A 97 -3.51 -10.88 -3.17
N ILE A 98 -4.44 -9.91 -3.31
CA ILE A 98 -5.70 -9.90 -2.56
C ILE A 98 -6.57 -11.08 -2.99
N ALA A 99 -6.68 -11.35 -4.30
CA ALA A 99 -7.45 -12.47 -4.81
C ALA A 99 -6.88 -13.80 -4.32
N GLU A 100 -5.58 -14.01 -4.44
CA GLU A 100 -4.90 -15.22 -3.96
C GLU A 100 -5.11 -15.41 -2.46
N HIS A 101 -4.98 -14.36 -1.66
CA HIS A 101 -5.20 -14.43 -0.22
C HIS A 101 -6.66 -14.78 0.12
N ALA A 102 -7.62 -14.16 -0.57
CA ALA A 102 -9.03 -14.46 -0.38
C ALA A 102 -9.35 -15.93 -0.71
N PHE A 103 -8.84 -16.44 -1.83
CA PHE A 103 -8.99 -17.84 -2.20
C PHE A 103 -8.28 -18.79 -1.22
N ALA A 104 -7.09 -18.43 -0.75
CA ALA A 104 -6.38 -19.24 0.24
C ALA A 104 -7.18 -19.41 1.52
N LEU A 105 -7.77 -18.32 2.05
CA LEU A 105 -8.65 -18.38 3.22
C LEU A 105 -9.91 -19.18 2.94
N LEU A 106 -10.58 -18.91 1.82
CA LEU A 106 -11.81 -19.61 1.43
C LEU A 106 -11.58 -21.13 1.31
N LEU A 107 -10.49 -21.53 0.64
CA LEU A 107 -10.11 -22.94 0.50
C LEU A 107 -9.68 -23.56 1.84
N ALA A 108 -9.03 -22.80 2.72
CA ALA A 108 -8.69 -23.31 4.05
C ALA A 108 -9.95 -23.69 4.84
N PHE A 109 -11.00 -22.89 4.77
CA PHE A 109 -12.28 -23.21 5.39
C PHE A 109 -13.00 -24.35 4.66
N SER A 110 -13.19 -24.24 3.35
CA SER A 110 -14.00 -25.20 2.59
C SER A 110 -13.39 -26.61 2.56
N ARG A 111 -12.08 -26.75 2.71
CA ARG A 111 -11.38 -28.04 2.72
C ARG A 111 -11.06 -28.55 4.13
N GLY A 112 -11.56 -27.91 5.17
CA GLY A 112 -11.36 -28.34 6.56
C GLY A 112 -9.90 -28.31 7.01
N LEU A 113 -9.06 -27.42 6.44
CA LEU A 113 -7.62 -27.41 6.73
C LEU A 113 -7.32 -27.04 8.19
N LEU A 114 -8.13 -26.21 8.82
CA LEU A 114 -7.96 -25.88 10.24
C LEU A 114 -8.15 -27.10 11.12
N PHE A 115 -9.23 -27.89 10.87
CA PHE A 115 -9.47 -29.12 11.54
C PHE A 115 -8.36 -30.14 11.30
N ALA A 116 -7.94 -30.32 10.05
CA ALA A 116 -6.85 -31.22 9.69
C ALA A 116 -5.53 -30.85 10.40
N ARG A 117 -5.22 -29.55 10.53
CA ARG A 117 -4.05 -29.06 11.25
C ARG A 117 -4.10 -29.40 12.74
N GLU A 118 -5.24 -29.22 13.37
CA GLU A 118 -5.41 -29.58 14.79
C GLU A 118 -5.26 -31.10 15.02
N ALA A 119 -5.87 -31.95 14.16
CA ALA A 119 -5.72 -33.38 14.19
C ALA A 119 -4.25 -33.80 13.98
N GLN A 120 -3.54 -33.18 13.05
CA GLN A 120 -2.12 -33.41 12.78
C GLN A 120 -1.26 -33.04 14.01
N ALA A 121 -1.51 -31.90 14.63
CA ALA A 121 -0.79 -31.45 15.83
C ALA A 121 -0.99 -32.49 17.00
N ALA A 122 -2.18 -33.06 17.08
CA ALA A 122 -2.52 -34.13 18.04
C ALA A 122 -2.06 -35.52 17.58
N ARG A 123 -1.37 -35.66 16.44
CA ARG A 123 -0.93 -36.92 15.82
C ARG A 123 -2.09 -37.92 15.59
N ARG A 124 -3.27 -37.41 15.21
CA ARG A 124 -4.45 -38.20 14.91
C ARG A 124 -4.76 -38.16 13.42
N TRP A 125 -5.08 -39.33 12.86
CA TRP A 125 -5.59 -39.46 11.50
C TRP A 125 -7.12 -39.35 11.50
N GLU A 126 -7.65 -38.14 11.19
CA GLU A 126 -9.07 -37.79 11.32
C GLU A 126 -9.76 -37.61 9.97
N ALA A 127 -9.57 -38.56 9.05
CA ALA A 127 -10.11 -38.48 7.70
C ALA A 127 -11.64 -38.28 7.64
N ALA A 128 -12.38 -38.92 8.57
CA ALA A 128 -13.82 -38.77 8.63
C ALA A 128 -14.24 -37.37 9.11
N GLY A 129 -13.55 -36.85 10.14
CA GLY A 129 -13.80 -35.50 10.64
C GLY A 129 -13.48 -34.41 9.59
N VAL A 130 -12.36 -34.55 8.87
CA VAL A 130 -12.03 -33.64 7.77
C VAL A 130 -13.14 -33.66 6.70
N ARG A 131 -13.60 -34.83 6.28
CA ARG A 131 -14.70 -34.95 5.30
C ARG A 131 -16.01 -34.33 5.80
N ALA A 132 -16.31 -34.46 7.09
CA ALA A 132 -17.55 -33.94 7.67
C ALA A 132 -17.61 -32.40 7.66
N VAL A 133 -16.46 -31.73 7.71
CA VAL A 133 -16.37 -30.26 7.70
C VAL A 133 -15.97 -29.69 6.34
N SER A 134 -15.70 -30.57 5.36
CA SER A 134 -15.30 -30.14 4.00
C SER A 134 -16.51 -30.00 3.09
N TRP A 135 -16.48 -29.01 2.22
CA TRP A 135 -17.47 -28.78 1.17
C TRP A 135 -16.81 -28.24 -0.09
N GLU A 136 -17.49 -28.29 -1.22
CA GLU A 136 -17.01 -27.80 -2.50
C GLU A 136 -17.44 -26.35 -2.71
N LEU A 137 -16.60 -25.56 -3.42
CA LEU A 137 -16.95 -24.18 -3.80
C LEU A 137 -17.91 -24.14 -4.99
N ALA A 138 -17.85 -25.16 -5.85
CA ALA A 138 -18.82 -25.35 -6.93
C ALA A 138 -20.10 -25.91 -6.30
N GLY A 139 -21.16 -25.11 -6.30
CA GLY A 139 -22.46 -25.49 -5.79
C GLY A 139 -23.25 -26.38 -6.74
#